data_92b8586d256be5e901de669ce687ff0d
#
_entry.id   92b8586d256be5e901de669ce687ff0d
#
_cell.length_a   1.000
_cell.length_b   1.000
_cell.length_c   1.000
_cell.angle_alpha   90.00
_cell.angle_beta   90.00
_cell.angle_gamma   90.00
#
_symmetry.space_group_name_H-M   'P 1'
#
loop_
_entity.id
_entity.type
_entity.pdbx_description
1 polymer ?
#
loop_
_entity_poly.entity_id
_entity_poly.type
_entity_poly.pdbx_seq_one_letter_code
_entity_poly.pdbx_strand_id
1 'polypeptide(L)'
;ITSGNHIWHHKEIVPYIENEPRILRPLNMPPGVPGQGYIITDKAMIVSLLARVFVGNFDCPFRTMDRLFEEVNPRPPVILVDFHGEATAEKIALGWYLDGRVSAVLGTHTHVGTIDARVLPRGTAFVSDVGMVGPLNSVIGDDIDSVIERFLTLMPHRLSVGKGNPIFNPVLLDVDEDSGRASSISRLDLELTER
;
A
#
# COMPACT_ATOMS: atom_id res chain seq x y z
N ILE A 1 -5.25 -9.29 0.11
CA ILE A 1 -5.66 -7.88 -0.11
C ILE A 1 -5.20 -7.06 1.08
N THR A 2 -4.37 -6.04 0.84
CA THR A 2 -4.03 -5.02 1.84
C THR A 2 -5.02 -3.86 1.75
N SER A 3 -5.20 -3.12 2.82
CA SER A 3 -6.10 -1.97 2.88
C SER A 3 -5.39 -0.72 3.40
N GLY A 4 -5.99 0.44 3.14
CA GLY A 4 -5.48 1.73 3.61
C GLY A 4 -6.32 2.33 4.75
N ASN A 5 -6.22 3.65 4.90
CA ASN A 5 -6.92 4.42 5.93
C ASN A 5 -8.45 4.40 5.81
N HIS A 6 -9.00 4.00 4.66
CA HIS A 6 -10.44 3.92 4.42
C HIS A 6 -11.07 2.56 4.74
N ILE A 7 -10.35 1.63 5.36
CA ILE A 7 -10.85 0.28 5.65
C ILE A 7 -12.21 0.26 6.37
N TRP A 8 -12.49 1.25 7.23
CA TRP A 8 -13.74 1.36 7.99
C TRP A 8 -14.79 2.27 7.35
N HIS A 9 -14.57 2.73 6.11
CA HIS A 9 -15.49 3.63 5.42
C HIS A 9 -16.90 3.01 5.27
N HIS A 10 -16.94 1.71 5.04
CA HIS A 10 -18.17 0.91 4.99
C HIS A 10 -18.16 -0.12 6.11
N LYS A 11 -19.10 0.00 7.06
CA LYS A 11 -19.17 -0.86 8.25
C LYS A 11 -19.42 -2.33 7.91
N GLU A 12 -19.97 -2.61 6.76
CA GLU A 12 -20.25 -3.94 6.22
C GLU A 12 -18.98 -4.78 6.06
N ILE A 13 -17.78 -4.15 6.01
CA ILE A 13 -16.51 -4.87 5.93
C ILE A 13 -16.21 -5.67 7.22
N VAL A 14 -16.70 -5.21 8.39
CA VAL A 14 -16.33 -5.77 9.70
C VAL A 14 -16.55 -7.29 9.78
N PRO A 15 -17.75 -7.84 9.51
CA PRO A 15 -17.96 -9.29 9.59
C PRO A 15 -17.14 -10.10 8.57
N TYR A 16 -16.72 -9.47 7.47
CA TYR A 16 -15.87 -10.12 6.46
C TYR A 16 -14.41 -10.18 6.91
N ILE A 17 -13.87 -9.09 7.42
CA ILE A 17 -12.46 -9.01 7.83
C ILE A 17 -12.14 -9.88 9.05
N GLU A 18 -13.13 -10.18 9.89
CA GLU A 18 -12.99 -11.11 11.00
C GLU A 18 -12.88 -12.57 10.54
N ASN A 19 -13.49 -12.91 9.41
CA ASN A 19 -13.59 -14.29 8.91
C ASN A 19 -12.74 -14.55 7.67
N GLU A 20 -12.15 -13.53 7.04
CA GLU A 20 -11.32 -13.66 5.85
C GLU A 20 -9.89 -13.17 6.12
N PRO A 21 -8.98 -14.07 6.51
CA PRO A 21 -7.60 -13.71 6.87
C PRO A 21 -6.79 -13.13 5.72
N ARG A 22 -7.27 -13.24 4.47
CA ARG A 22 -6.61 -12.67 3.29
C ARG A 22 -6.94 -11.20 3.05
N ILE A 23 -7.83 -10.60 3.88
CA ILE A 23 -8.08 -9.15 3.89
C ILE A 23 -7.35 -8.56 5.10
N LEU A 24 -6.32 -7.77 4.83
CA LEU A 24 -5.48 -7.19 5.87
C LEU A 24 -5.87 -5.74 6.14
N ARG A 25 -6.13 -5.44 7.41
CA ARG A 25 -6.12 -4.05 7.88
C ARG A 25 -4.68 -3.59 8.14
N PRO A 26 -4.42 -2.28 8.26
CA PRO A 26 -3.12 -1.83 8.70
C PRO A 26 -2.73 -2.36 10.09
N LEU A 27 -1.50 -2.88 10.20
CA LEU A 27 -0.99 -3.53 11.40
C LEU A 27 -0.86 -2.54 12.58
N ASN A 28 -0.50 -1.29 12.28
CA ASN A 28 -0.28 -0.24 13.26
C ASN A 28 -1.56 0.53 13.66
N MET A 29 -2.72 -0.08 13.48
CA MET A 29 -3.97 0.36 14.11
C MET A 29 -3.99 -0.02 15.59
N PRO A 30 -4.84 0.64 16.43
CA PRO A 30 -4.98 0.30 17.84
C PRO A 30 -5.30 -1.19 18.08
N PRO A 31 -4.88 -1.76 19.21
CA PRO A 31 -5.22 -3.14 19.56
C PRO A 31 -6.73 -3.33 19.72
N GLY A 32 -7.20 -4.56 19.44
CA GLY A 32 -8.61 -4.93 19.60
C GLY A 32 -9.54 -4.56 18.44
N VAL A 33 -9.04 -3.92 17.38
CA VAL A 33 -9.83 -3.73 16.16
C VAL A 33 -9.91 -5.02 15.34
N PRO A 34 -11.02 -5.26 14.60
CA PRO A 34 -11.22 -6.48 13.81
C PRO A 34 -10.15 -6.73 12.77
N GLY A 35 -9.90 -8.00 12.45
CA GLY A 35 -9.03 -8.44 11.38
C GLY A 35 -7.55 -8.45 11.73
N GLN A 36 -6.73 -8.84 10.76
CA GLN A 36 -5.28 -9.05 10.91
C GLN A 36 -4.50 -8.00 10.11
N GLY A 37 -3.30 -7.63 10.59
CA GLY A 37 -2.42 -6.66 9.93
C GLY A 37 -1.34 -7.30 9.06
N TYR A 38 -1.18 -8.61 9.15
CA TYR A 38 -0.29 -9.39 8.31
C TYR A 38 -0.82 -10.80 8.10
N ILE A 39 -0.32 -11.48 7.10
CA ILE A 39 -0.56 -12.90 6.84
C ILE A 39 0.75 -13.57 6.43
N ILE A 40 0.93 -14.81 6.89
CA ILE A 40 2.01 -15.68 6.43
C ILE A 40 1.37 -16.76 5.56
N THR A 41 1.84 -16.84 4.33
CA THR A 41 1.49 -17.90 3.38
C THR A 41 2.63 -18.92 3.30
N ASP A 42 2.48 -19.94 2.50
CA ASP A 42 3.53 -20.91 2.17
C ASP A 42 4.77 -20.30 1.48
N LYS A 43 4.62 -19.10 0.91
CA LYS A 43 5.67 -18.43 0.13
C LYS A 43 6.17 -17.11 0.73
N ALA A 44 5.32 -16.35 1.42
CA ALA A 44 5.68 -15.01 1.85
C ALA A 44 4.86 -14.54 3.06
N MET A 45 5.43 -13.58 3.79
CA MET A 45 4.69 -12.72 4.72
C MET A 45 4.29 -11.44 4.00
N ILE A 46 3.01 -11.09 4.10
CA ILE A 46 2.45 -9.82 3.59
C ILE A 46 2.03 -8.98 4.77
N VAL A 47 2.47 -7.73 4.83
CA VAL A 47 2.17 -6.78 5.91
C VAL A 47 1.52 -5.53 5.34
N SER A 48 0.45 -5.05 5.96
CA SER A 48 -0.18 -3.76 5.66
C SER A 48 0.17 -2.74 6.75
N LEU A 49 0.60 -1.53 6.38
CA LEU A 49 0.95 -0.45 7.30
C LEU A 49 0.36 0.88 6.86
N LEU A 50 0.07 1.76 7.83
CA LEU A 50 -0.25 3.17 7.59
C LEU A 50 0.91 4.07 7.97
N ALA A 51 1.16 5.08 7.15
CA ALA A 51 1.95 6.24 7.51
C ALA A 51 1.17 7.14 8.50
N ARG A 52 1.86 8.08 9.15
CA ARG A 52 1.22 9.00 10.11
C ARG A 52 1.11 10.42 9.57
N VAL A 53 2.12 10.86 8.82
CA VAL A 53 2.18 12.24 8.32
C VAL A 53 1.05 12.47 7.32
N PHE A 54 0.15 13.39 7.66
CA PHE A 54 -1.07 13.74 6.91
C PHE A 54 -2.11 12.63 6.74
N VAL A 55 -1.91 11.46 7.37
CA VAL A 55 -2.87 10.34 7.30
C VAL A 55 -3.67 10.19 8.58
N GLY A 56 -3.00 10.17 9.75
CA GLY A 56 -3.71 10.08 11.02
C GLY A 56 -2.84 9.67 12.20
N ASN A 57 -3.49 9.53 13.37
CA ASN A 57 -2.84 9.16 14.63
C ASN A 57 -2.83 7.63 14.79
N PHE A 58 -1.84 6.99 14.20
CA PHE A 58 -1.61 5.55 14.30
C PHE A 58 -0.32 5.26 15.08
N ASP A 59 -0.13 4.02 15.50
CA ASP A 59 1.14 3.58 16.06
C ASP A 59 2.28 3.79 15.06
N CYS A 60 3.50 3.96 15.59
CA CYS A 60 4.68 4.20 14.76
C CYS A 60 4.96 3.00 13.84
N PRO A 61 4.89 3.14 12.50
CA PRO A 61 5.08 2.02 11.58
C PRO A 61 6.47 1.39 11.69
N PHE A 62 7.50 2.17 11.96
CA PHE A 62 8.87 1.68 12.17
C PHE A 62 8.95 0.74 13.38
N ARG A 63 8.45 1.17 14.54
CA ARG A 63 8.43 0.37 15.77
C ARG A 63 7.46 -0.81 15.67
N THR A 64 6.39 -0.68 14.89
CA THR A 64 5.46 -1.77 14.66
C THR A 64 6.14 -2.91 13.89
N MET A 65 6.97 -2.58 12.89
CA MET A 65 7.77 -3.59 12.20
C MET A 65 8.81 -4.24 13.11
N ASP A 66 9.45 -3.49 14.01
CA ASP A 66 10.38 -4.09 14.96
C ASP A 66 9.68 -5.10 15.87
N ARG A 67 8.53 -4.71 16.46
CA ARG A 67 7.71 -5.63 17.28
C ARG A 67 7.28 -6.87 16.50
N LEU A 68 6.81 -6.70 15.27
CA LEU A 68 6.44 -7.83 14.41
C LEU A 68 7.61 -8.80 14.22
N PHE A 69 8.81 -8.27 14.04
CA PHE A 69 10.01 -9.09 13.86
C PHE A 69 10.47 -9.81 15.13
N GLU A 70 10.14 -9.30 16.29
CA GLU A 70 10.35 -9.97 17.58
C GLU A 70 9.30 -11.07 17.81
N GLU A 71 8.04 -10.80 17.49
CA GLU A 71 6.91 -11.71 17.66
C GLU A 71 6.92 -12.90 16.69
N VAL A 72 7.33 -12.66 15.44
CA VAL A 72 7.39 -13.69 14.39
C VAL A 72 8.84 -14.12 14.18
N ASN A 73 9.25 -15.19 14.86
CA ASN A 73 10.59 -15.75 14.76
C ASN A 73 10.54 -17.29 14.84
N PRO A 74 10.98 -18.04 13.82
CA PRO A 74 11.59 -17.57 12.56
C PRO A 74 10.56 -16.91 11.61
N ARG A 75 11.03 -15.97 10.78
CA ARG A 75 10.27 -15.34 9.73
C ARG A 75 10.49 -16.03 8.39
N PRO A 76 9.49 -16.03 7.48
CA PRO A 76 9.73 -16.43 6.10
C PRO A 76 10.74 -15.47 5.44
N PRO A 77 11.56 -15.96 4.50
CA PRO A 77 12.54 -15.12 3.81
C PRO A 77 11.88 -13.95 3.06
N VAL A 78 10.81 -14.24 2.33
CA VAL A 78 10.11 -13.25 1.52
C VAL A 78 9.09 -12.48 2.38
N ILE A 79 9.28 -11.15 2.48
CA ILE A 79 8.40 -10.26 3.24
C ILE A 79 8.06 -9.05 2.36
N LEU A 80 6.77 -8.84 2.10
CA LEU A 80 6.25 -7.71 1.34
C LEU A 80 5.47 -6.77 2.26
N VAL A 81 5.80 -5.49 2.21
CA VAL A 81 5.16 -4.44 3.01
C VAL A 81 4.43 -3.48 2.08
N ASP A 82 3.09 -3.41 2.20
CA ASP A 82 2.30 -2.32 1.66
C ASP A 82 2.29 -1.17 2.67
N PHE A 83 2.87 -0.03 2.28
CA PHE A 83 2.94 1.14 3.14
C PHE A 83 2.07 2.28 2.59
N HIS A 84 0.87 2.35 3.12
CA HIS A 84 -0.16 3.30 2.69
C HIS A 84 0.02 4.65 3.37
N GLY A 85 0.42 5.67 2.62
CA GLY A 85 0.73 6.98 3.20
C GLY A 85 0.86 8.11 2.20
N GLU A 86 0.65 9.34 2.70
CA GLU A 86 0.71 10.57 1.89
C GLU A 86 2.16 11.04 1.71
N ALA A 87 2.91 11.19 2.80
CA ALA A 87 4.21 11.86 2.77
C ALA A 87 5.31 11.00 2.14
N THR A 88 5.83 11.42 1.00
CA THR A 88 6.94 10.77 0.30
C THR A 88 8.17 10.56 1.19
N ALA A 89 8.51 11.55 2.03
CA ALA A 89 9.66 11.46 2.94
C ALA A 89 9.48 10.31 3.97
N GLU A 90 8.26 10.11 4.50
CA GLU A 90 8.00 9.02 5.44
C GLU A 90 8.08 7.66 4.74
N LYS A 91 7.58 7.56 3.50
CA LYS A 91 7.68 6.35 2.67
C LYS A 91 9.13 5.98 2.38
N ILE A 92 9.93 6.93 1.92
CA ILE A 92 11.36 6.73 1.65
C ILE A 92 12.11 6.34 2.93
N ALA A 93 11.82 7.02 4.06
CA ALA A 93 12.45 6.70 5.35
C ALA A 93 12.16 5.27 5.81
N LEU A 94 10.91 4.78 5.64
CA LEU A 94 10.58 3.40 5.97
C LEU A 94 11.29 2.41 5.03
N GLY A 95 11.38 2.72 3.74
CA GLY A 95 12.15 1.91 2.78
C GLY A 95 13.60 1.72 3.23
N TRP A 96 14.30 2.81 3.58
CA TRP A 96 15.67 2.75 4.10
C TRP A 96 15.77 2.04 5.45
N TYR A 97 14.80 2.23 6.34
CA TYR A 97 14.77 1.58 7.64
C TYR A 97 14.66 0.06 7.55
N LEU A 98 13.92 -0.41 6.55
CA LEU A 98 13.68 -1.84 6.30
C LEU A 98 14.64 -2.44 5.27
N ASP A 99 15.58 -1.66 4.71
CA ASP A 99 16.53 -2.16 3.71
C ASP A 99 17.36 -3.34 4.23
N GLY A 100 17.25 -4.48 3.53
CA GLY A 100 17.86 -5.75 3.89
C GLY A 100 17.11 -6.53 4.98
N ARG A 101 15.94 -6.05 5.43
CA ARG A 101 15.10 -6.71 6.45
C ARG A 101 13.81 -7.27 5.85
N VAL A 102 13.41 -6.79 4.67
CA VAL A 102 12.23 -7.22 3.91
C VAL A 102 12.57 -7.28 2.42
N SER A 103 11.76 -8.00 1.66
CA SER A 103 11.95 -8.12 0.20
C SER A 103 11.50 -6.87 -0.53
N ALA A 104 10.39 -6.26 -0.11
CA ALA A 104 9.89 -5.03 -0.72
C ALA A 104 9.12 -4.13 0.24
N VAL A 105 9.23 -2.81 0.03
CA VAL A 105 8.35 -1.77 0.58
C VAL A 105 7.68 -1.07 -0.58
N LEU A 106 6.38 -1.26 -0.71
CA LEU A 106 5.55 -0.74 -1.80
C LEU A 106 4.64 0.36 -1.25
N GLY A 107 4.90 1.59 -1.65
CA GLY A 107 4.08 2.74 -1.27
C GLY A 107 2.75 2.73 -2.02
N THR A 108 1.69 3.18 -1.34
CA THR A 108 0.34 3.38 -1.88
C THR A 108 -0.28 4.65 -1.32
N HIS A 109 -1.46 5.03 -1.70
CA HIS A 109 -2.30 6.14 -1.24
C HIS A 109 -2.47 7.28 -2.24
N THR A 110 -1.42 7.79 -2.87
CA THR A 110 -1.52 9.01 -3.68
C THR A 110 -2.21 8.78 -5.03
N HIS A 111 -2.41 7.52 -5.41
CA HIS A 111 -2.97 7.09 -6.69
C HIS A 111 -2.12 7.45 -7.91
N VAL A 112 -0.98 8.09 -7.72
CA VAL A 112 -0.06 8.50 -8.80
C VAL A 112 1.23 7.71 -8.69
N GLY A 113 1.49 6.87 -9.67
CA GLY A 113 2.70 6.06 -9.72
C GLY A 113 3.97 6.90 -9.80
N THR A 114 4.93 6.64 -8.92
CA THR A 114 6.19 7.38 -8.86
C THR A 114 7.30 6.69 -9.66
N ILE A 115 8.30 7.46 -10.08
CA ILE A 115 9.40 7.00 -10.93
C ILE A 115 10.59 6.41 -10.16
N ASP A 116 10.49 6.33 -8.84
CA ASP A 116 11.61 5.98 -7.95
C ASP A 116 11.72 4.48 -7.63
N ALA A 117 11.05 3.63 -8.43
CA ALA A 117 11.14 2.18 -8.30
C ALA A 117 12.60 1.71 -8.46
N ARG A 118 13.14 1.05 -7.43
CA ARG A 118 14.53 0.58 -7.40
C ARG A 118 14.75 -0.50 -6.35
N VAL A 119 15.85 -1.25 -6.47
CA VAL A 119 16.36 -2.09 -5.40
C VAL A 119 17.34 -1.28 -4.57
N LEU A 120 17.14 -1.25 -3.26
CA LEU A 120 18.02 -0.59 -2.29
C LEU A 120 19.31 -1.42 -2.06
N PRO A 121 20.38 -0.81 -1.52
CA PRO A 121 21.71 -1.45 -1.45
C PRO A 121 21.76 -2.80 -0.73
N ARG A 122 20.86 -3.06 0.22
CA ARG A 122 20.81 -4.34 0.95
C ARG A 122 19.82 -5.36 0.37
N GLY A 123 19.19 -5.03 -0.78
CA GLY A 123 18.34 -5.95 -1.53
C GLY A 123 16.85 -5.82 -1.26
N THR A 124 16.37 -4.72 -0.69
CA THR A 124 14.92 -4.43 -0.58
C THR A 124 14.46 -3.65 -1.82
N ALA A 125 13.46 -4.15 -2.52
CA ALA A 125 12.78 -3.38 -3.56
C ALA A 125 11.94 -2.26 -2.94
N PHE A 126 11.92 -1.09 -3.59
CA PHE A 126 11.22 0.09 -3.09
C PHE A 126 10.57 0.89 -4.21
N VAL A 127 9.37 1.40 -3.95
CA VAL A 127 8.71 2.45 -4.72
C VAL A 127 7.85 3.30 -3.80
N SER A 128 7.88 4.64 -3.95
CA SER A 128 7.10 5.55 -3.11
C SER A 128 5.59 5.43 -3.32
N ASP A 129 5.13 5.19 -4.56
CA ASP A 129 3.74 4.88 -4.84
C ASP A 129 3.61 4.04 -6.11
N VAL A 130 2.85 2.96 -6.01
CA VAL A 130 2.60 2.09 -7.17
C VAL A 130 1.63 2.73 -8.16
N GLY A 131 0.76 3.63 -7.71
CA GLY A 131 -0.32 4.21 -8.50
C GLY A 131 -1.67 3.55 -8.23
N MET A 132 -2.57 3.61 -9.20
CA MET A 132 -3.95 3.14 -9.04
C MET A 132 -4.36 2.12 -10.11
N VAL A 133 -5.48 1.48 -9.86
CA VAL A 133 -6.32 0.86 -10.87
C VAL A 133 -7.61 1.68 -10.94
N GLY A 134 -7.82 2.41 -12.03
CA GLY A 134 -8.95 3.32 -12.14
C GLY A 134 -8.97 4.08 -13.46
N PRO A 135 -9.97 4.95 -13.70
CA PRO A 135 -10.09 5.70 -14.95
C PRO A 135 -8.90 6.63 -15.16
N LEU A 136 -8.24 6.50 -16.32
CA LEU A 136 -7.06 7.31 -16.68
C LEU A 136 -7.39 8.81 -16.70
N ASN A 137 -8.49 9.17 -17.37
CA ASN A 137 -8.95 10.56 -17.47
C ASN A 137 -9.83 10.91 -16.25
N SER A 138 -9.20 11.13 -15.11
CA SER A 138 -9.87 11.42 -13.83
C SER A 138 -8.95 12.25 -12.93
N VAL A 139 -9.48 12.73 -11.81
CA VAL A 139 -8.64 13.29 -10.75
C VAL A 139 -8.44 12.20 -9.70
N ILE A 140 -7.33 11.47 -9.82
CA ILE A 140 -6.96 10.34 -8.95
C ILE A 140 -8.06 9.26 -8.77
N GLY A 141 -8.88 9.06 -9.82
CA GLY A 141 -9.99 8.11 -9.85
C GLY A 141 -11.38 8.75 -9.82
N ASP A 142 -11.50 9.99 -9.38
CA ASP A 142 -12.76 10.70 -9.27
C ASP A 142 -13.09 11.53 -10.54
N ASP A 143 -14.39 11.82 -10.72
CA ASP A 143 -14.90 12.63 -11.81
C ASP A 143 -14.32 14.05 -11.82
N ILE A 144 -13.83 14.50 -12.98
CA ILE A 144 -13.06 15.72 -13.13
C ILE A 144 -13.88 16.94 -12.73
N ASP A 145 -15.11 17.07 -13.24
CA ASP A 145 -15.93 18.27 -13.03
C ASP A 145 -16.33 18.40 -11.57
N SER A 146 -16.73 17.31 -10.93
CA SER A 146 -17.09 17.26 -9.51
C SER A 146 -15.91 17.64 -8.59
N VAL A 147 -14.70 17.21 -8.92
CA VAL A 147 -13.50 17.57 -8.15
C VAL A 147 -13.13 19.03 -8.35
N ILE A 148 -13.15 19.51 -9.60
CA ILE A 148 -12.86 20.93 -9.90
C ILE A 148 -13.85 21.84 -9.18
N GLU A 149 -15.15 21.55 -9.23
CA GLU A 149 -16.18 22.31 -8.54
C GLU A 149 -15.95 22.37 -7.02
N ARG A 150 -15.60 21.21 -6.41
CA ARG A 150 -15.24 21.15 -4.99
C ARG A 150 -14.05 22.06 -4.65
N PHE A 151 -13.01 22.10 -5.47
CA PHE A 151 -11.83 22.97 -5.25
C PHE A 151 -12.14 24.44 -5.46
N LEU A 152 -13.00 24.78 -6.43
CA LEU A 152 -13.38 26.18 -6.70
C LEU A 152 -14.31 26.76 -5.64
N THR A 153 -15.21 25.94 -5.09
CA THR A 153 -16.25 26.41 -4.17
C THR A 153 -15.94 26.12 -2.71
N LEU A 154 -15.06 25.17 -2.42
CA LEU A 154 -14.82 24.59 -1.08
C LEU A 154 -16.08 23.99 -0.44
N MET A 155 -17.14 23.78 -1.23
CA MET A 155 -18.37 23.16 -0.76
C MET A 155 -18.24 21.63 -0.76
N PRO A 156 -18.91 20.94 0.19
CA PRO A 156 -18.97 19.50 0.17
C PRO A 156 -19.67 19.00 -1.10
N HIS A 157 -18.96 18.23 -1.91
CA HIS A 157 -19.51 17.52 -3.07
C HIS A 157 -19.38 16.03 -2.88
N ARG A 158 -20.40 15.28 -3.24
CA ARG A 158 -20.31 13.83 -3.35
C ARG A 158 -19.54 13.51 -4.62
N LEU A 159 -18.33 13.03 -4.46
CA LEU A 159 -17.49 12.56 -5.57
C LEU A 159 -18.04 11.24 -6.14
N SER A 160 -17.91 11.09 -7.43
CA SER A 160 -18.24 9.88 -8.18
C SER A 160 -17.00 9.38 -8.91
N VAL A 161 -16.96 8.11 -9.22
CA VAL A 161 -15.85 7.53 -9.99
C VAL A 161 -15.83 8.15 -11.38
N GLY A 162 -14.66 8.54 -11.85
CA GLY A 162 -14.42 9.04 -13.20
C GLY A 162 -14.81 8.01 -14.28
N LYS A 163 -14.97 8.48 -15.51
CA LYS A 163 -15.35 7.65 -16.67
C LYS A 163 -14.18 7.44 -17.62
N GLY A 164 -14.30 6.43 -18.49
CA GLY A 164 -13.33 6.14 -19.55
C GLY A 164 -12.46 4.93 -19.29
N ASN A 165 -11.43 4.74 -20.12
CA ASN A 165 -10.55 3.60 -20.05
C ASN A 165 -9.77 3.56 -18.74
N PRO A 166 -9.73 2.41 -18.06
CA PRO A 166 -8.95 2.28 -16.85
C PRO A 166 -7.46 2.16 -17.16
N ILE A 167 -6.64 2.75 -16.28
CA ILE A 167 -5.20 2.43 -16.18
C ILE A 167 -5.00 1.39 -15.10
N PHE A 168 -4.03 0.51 -15.29
CA PHE A 168 -3.54 -0.45 -14.32
C PHE A 168 -2.06 -0.21 -14.08
N ASN A 169 -1.67 0.18 -12.87
CA ASN A 169 -0.31 0.51 -12.49
C ASN A 169 0.30 -0.60 -11.57
N PRO A 170 0.66 -1.77 -12.12
CA PRO A 170 1.33 -2.78 -11.31
C PRO A 170 2.83 -2.52 -11.24
N VAL A 171 3.46 -3.16 -10.26
CA VAL A 171 4.89 -3.38 -10.21
C VAL A 171 5.20 -4.86 -10.28
N LEU A 172 6.22 -5.23 -11.04
CA LEU A 172 6.75 -6.58 -11.12
C LEU A 172 8.01 -6.66 -10.25
N LEU A 173 8.06 -7.66 -9.38
CA LEU A 173 9.17 -7.92 -8.48
C LEU A 173 9.77 -9.29 -8.81
N ASP A 174 11.11 -9.36 -8.89
CA ASP A 174 11.83 -10.61 -8.83
C ASP A 174 12.53 -10.71 -7.49
N VAL A 175 12.21 -11.75 -6.74
CA VAL A 175 12.71 -11.99 -5.38
C VAL A 175 13.30 -13.40 -5.31
N ASP A 176 14.49 -13.52 -4.76
CA ASP A 176 15.10 -14.80 -4.43
C ASP A 176 14.40 -15.42 -3.21
N GLU A 177 13.80 -16.59 -3.38
CA GLU A 177 12.96 -17.24 -2.37
C GLU A 177 13.74 -17.68 -1.13
N ASP A 178 15.04 -17.97 -1.26
CA ASP A 178 15.89 -18.45 -0.17
C ASP A 178 16.40 -17.31 0.72
N SER A 179 16.86 -16.21 0.10
CA SER A 179 17.41 -15.06 0.82
C SER A 179 16.39 -13.94 1.09
N GLY A 180 15.25 -13.93 0.39
CA GLY A 180 14.26 -12.87 0.44
C GLY A 180 14.71 -11.56 -0.22
N ARG A 181 15.85 -11.53 -0.90
CA ARG A 181 16.37 -10.33 -1.57
C ARG A 181 15.70 -10.11 -2.91
N ALA A 182 15.29 -8.89 -3.18
CA ALA A 182 14.85 -8.51 -4.51
C ALA A 182 16.06 -8.34 -5.44
N SER A 183 15.95 -8.87 -6.64
CA SER A 183 16.90 -8.67 -7.74
C SER A 183 16.44 -7.57 -8.70
N SER A 184 15.14 -7.38 -8.85
CA SER A 184 14.57 -6.31 -9.67
C SER A 184 13.21 -5.84 -9.18
N ILE A 185 12.87 -4.61 -9.55
CA ILE A 185 11.54 -4.03 -9.50
C ILE A 185 11.32 -3.20 -10.75
N SER A 186 10.22 -3.41 -11.46
CA SER A 186 9.85 -2.63 -12.63
C SER A 186 8.37 -2.24 -12.61
N ARG A 187 8.06 -1.07 -13.17
CA ARG A 187 6.69 -0.61 -13.37
C ARG A 187 6.17 -1.13 -14.70
N LEU A 188 4.90 -1.52 -14.72
CA LEU A 188 4.18 -1.95 -15.92
C LEU A 188 2.89 -1.12 -16.02
N ASP A 189 3.00 0.13 -16.46
CA ASP A 189 1.84 1.01 -16.60
C ASP A 189 1.05 0.62 -17.86
N LEU A 190 -0.15 0.09 -17.69
CA LEU A 190 -0.99 -0.47 -18.76
C LEU A 190 -2.30 0.29 -18.86
N GLU A 191 -2.59 0.84 -20.03
CA GLU A 191 -3.92 1.35 -20.37
C GLU A 191 -4.77 0.20 -20.92
N LEU A 192 -5.92 -0.05 -20.30
CA LEU A 192 -6.85 -1.08 -20.73
C LEU A 192 -7.88 -0.45 -21.69
N THR A 193 -7.68 -0.67 -22.98
CA THR A 193 -8.66 -0.28 -24.00
C THR A 193 -9.69 -1.40 -24.21
N GLU A 194 -10.98 -1.05 -24.24
CA GLU A 194 -12.01 -2.00 -24.70
C GLU A 194 -11.69 -2.43 -26.12
N ARG A 195 -11.76 -3.75 -26.36
CA ARG A 195 -11.63 -4.34 -27.70
C ARG A 195 -12.96 -4.38 -28.38
#